data_55e4accdfa0e140f8ce3762274260644
#
_entry.id   55e4accdfa0e140f8ce3762274260644
#
_cell.length_a   1.000
_cell.length_b   1.000
_cell.length_c   1.000
_cell.angle_alpha   90.00
_cell.angle_beta   90.00
_cell.angle_gamma   90.00
#
_symmetry.space_group_name_H-M   'P 1'
#
loop_
_entity.id
_entity.type
_entity.pdbx_description
1 polymer ?
#
loop_
_entity_poly.entity_id
_entity_poly.type
_entity_poly.pdbx_seq_one_letter_code
_entity_poly.pdbx_strand_id
1 'polypeptide(L)'
;MKQYLITIITICTLASCSKWLDVTPASEVSKDALFSTEDGFKEAVNGMYGRLTKEDLFGRELTAGTLDALAQNYTVDVNDPWRYRPTMQYNYQDQYFMSRRDEIWKGLYNVVANANLILENVDAKKNLFKGVNYELVKGEALAMRAYCHFDLLRLFAGSYAVDKSGKGIPYTTSFSNKTPEMKKVE
;
A
#
# COMPACT_ATOMS: atom_id res chain seq x y z
N MET A 1 42.57 -42.00 16.66
CA MET A 1 42.77 -40.99 15.61
C MET A 1 41.51 -40.81 14.72
N LYS A 2 40.90 -41.85 14.16
CA LYS A 2 39.68 -41.71 13.33
C LYS A 2 38.50 -41.03 14.04
N GLN A 3 38.28 -41.30 15.33
CA GLN A 3 37.19 -40.68 16.09
C GLN A 3 37.36 -39.17 16.29
N TYR A 4 38.58 -38.69 16.55
CA TYR A 4 38.85 -37.26 16.67
C TYR A 4 38.69 -36.52 15.32
N LEU A 5 39.01 -37.21 14.22
CA LEU A 5 38.83 -36.61 12.88
C LEU A 5 37.32 -36.39 12.55
N ILE A 6 36.48 -37.36 12.90
CA ILE A 6 35.05 -37.28 12.71
C ILE A 6 34.45 -36.14 13.58
N THR A 7 34.89 -36.04 14.83
CA THR A 7 34.41 -34.96 15.74
C THR A 7 34.76 -33.57 15.23
N ILE A 8 35.99 -33.39 14.71
CA ILE A 8 36.41 -32.09 14.12
C ILE A 8 35.61 -31.74 12.87
N ILE A 9 35.34 -32.73 11.99
CA ILE A 9 34.52 -32.47 10.79
C ILE A 9 33.10 -32.09 11.17
N THR A 10 32.47 -32.72 12.16
CA THR A 10 31.13 -32.42 12.65
C THR A 10 31.05 -31.02 13.26
N ILE A 11 32.08 -30.56 13.98
CA ILE A 11 32.12 -29.21 14.54
C ILE A 11 32.26 -28.15 13.45
N CYS A 12 33.04 -28.39 12.39
CA CYS A 12 33.21 -27.46 11.27
C CYS A 12 31.93 -27.31 10.41
N THR A 13 31.06 -28.33 10.36
CA THR A 13 29.78 -28.23 9.62
C THR A 13 28.70 -27.42 10.37
N LEU A 14 28.85 -27.18 11.68
CA LEU A 14 27.94 -26.39 12.50
C LEU A 14 28.30 -24.88 12.46
N ALA A 15 29.44 -24.50 11.93
CA ALA A 15 29.78 -23.10 11.70
C ALA A 15 29.13 -22.58 10.40
N SER A 16 27.81 -22.65 10.34
CA SER A 16 27.01 -22.06 9.26
C SER A 16 27.11 -20.54 9.32
N CYS A 17 27.69 -19.93 8.29
CA CYS A 17 27.75 -18.49 8.15
C CYS A 17 26.33 -17.94 7.95
N SER A 18 25.67 -17.47 8.99
CA SER A 18 24.36 -16.80 8.93
C SER A 18 24.33 -15.57 8.03
N LYS A 19 25.47 -14.91 7.85
CA LYS A 19 25.61 -13.73 6.98
C LYS A 19 25.54 -14.01 5.47
N TRP A 20 25.65 -15.26 5.02
CA TRP A 20 25.57 -15.57 3.59
C TRP A 20 24.12 -15.64 3.09
N LEU A 21 23.14 -15.76 3.99
CA LEU A 21 21.71 -15.76 3.68
C LEU A 21 21.06 -14.36 3.76
N ASP A 22 21.77 -13.36 4.28
CA ASP A 22 21.33 -11.96 4.26
C ASP A 22 21.63 -11.31 2.90
N VAL A 23 21.06 -11.86 1.83
CA VAL A 23 21.10 -11.23 0.51
C VAL A 23 19.93 -10.25 0.42
N THR A 24 20.18 -8.97 0.71
CA THR A 24 19.27 -7.91 0.22
C THR A 24 19.37 -7.92 -1.31
N PRO A 25 18.24 -8.09 -2.06
CA PRO A 25 18.27 -8.00 -3.50
C PRO A 25 18.92 -6.68 -3.92
N ALA A 26 19.83 -6.70 -4.88
CA ALA A 26 20.58 -5.52 -5.33
C ALA A 26 19.68 -4.39 -5.89
N SER A 27 18.39 -4.66 -6.06
CA SER A 27 17.36 -3.73 -6.52
C SER A 27 16.50 -3.14 -5.40
N GLU A 28 16.66 -3.58 -4.13
CA GLU A 28 15.88 -3.05 -3.02
C GLU A 28 16.74 -2.16 -2.12
N VAL A 29 16.37 -0.89 -2.05
CA VAL A 29 16.94 0.04 -1.07
C VAL A 29 16.36 -0.31 0.30
N SER A 30 17.22 -0.58 1.28
CA SER A 30 16.74 -0.84 2.65
C SER A 30 16.02 0.40 3.21
N LYS A 31 15.03 0.19 4.08
CA LYS A 31 14.31 1.26 4.77
C LYS A 31 15.26 2.28 5.41
N ASP A 32 16.30 1.80 6.07
CA ASP A 32 17.26 2.66 6.76
C ASP A 32 18.11 3.50 5.80
N ALA A 33 18.48 2.93 4.65
CA ALA A 33 19.19 3.65 3.61
C ALA A 33 18.29 4.70 2.93
N LEU A 34 17.03 4.35 2.60
CA LEU A 34 16.06 5.27 2.01
C LEU A 34 15.85 6.51 2.89
N PHE A 35 15.59 6.31 4.19
CA PHE A 35 15.33 7.40 5.12
C PHE A 35 16.58 7.99 5.78
N SER A 36 17.77 7.77 5.22
CA SER A 36 19.03 8.38 5.70
C SER A 36 19.27 9.79 5.15
N THR A 37 18.53 10.22 4.14
CA THR A 37 18.69 11.51 3.46
C THR A 37 17.35 12.19 3.20
N GLU A 38 17.37 13.53 3.04
CA GLU A 38 16.19 14.29 2.61
C GLU A 38 15.66 13.80 1.26
N ASP A 39 16.54 13.52 0.30
CA ASP A 39 16.13 13.07 -1.04
C ASP A 39 15.46 11.71 -0.99
N GLY A 40 15.88 10.80 -0.12
CA GLY A 40 15.20 9.52 0.09
C GLY A 40 13.77 9.68 0.60
N PHE A 41 13.50 10.66 1.47
CA PHE A 41 12.12 11.00 1.84
C PHE A 41 11.31 11.53 0.67
N LYS A 42 11.89 12.38 -0.18
CA LYS A 42 11.23 12.87 -1.40
C LYS A 42 10.94 11.75 -2.39
N GLU A 43 11.87 10.82 -2.55
CA GLU A 43 11.66 9.63 -3.38
C GLU A 43 10.53 8.75 -2.85
N ALA A 44 10.42 8.57 -1.54
CA ALA A 44 9.31 7.84 -0.93
C ALA A 44 7.96 8.52 -1.20
N VAL A 45 7.88 9.84 -1.09
CA VAL A 45 6.69 10.62 -1.46
C VAL A 45 6.36 10.47 -2.94
N ASN A 46 7.34 10.61 -3.83
CA ASN A 46 7.16 10.43 -5.27
C ASN A 46 6.69 8.99 -5.59
N GLY A 47 7.18 8.00 -4.85
CA GLY A 47 6.72 6.61 -4.95
C GLY A 47 5.23 6.44 -4.65
N MET A 48 4.69 7.16 -3.66
CA MET A 48 3.25 7.16 -3.37
C MET A 48 2.44 7.75 -4.55
N TYR A 49 2.87 8.90 -5.10
CA TYR A 49 2.24 9.47 -6.29
C TYR A 49 2.31 8.51 -7.48
N GLY A 50 3.49 7.94 -7.73
CA GLY A 50 3.68 6.94 -8.79
C GLY A 50 2.80 5.69 -8.62
N ARG A 51 2.50 5.28 -7.38
CA ARG A 51 1.57 4.19 -7.12
C ARG A 51 0.13 4.59 -7.44
N LEU A 52 -0.28 5.80 -7.10
CA LEU A 52 -1.63 6.30 -7.37
C LEU A 52 -1.93 6.44 -8.87
N THR A 53 -0.93 6.68 -9.72
CA THR A 53 -1.13 6.81 -11.18
C THR A 53 -1.27 5.47 -11.91
N LYS A 54 -1.18 4.33 -11.23
CA LYS A 54 -1.35 3.03 -11.85
C LYS A 54 -2.81 2.80 -12.27
N GLU A 55 -3.01 1.94 -13.28
CA GLU A 55 -4.32 1.66 -13.87
C GLU A 55 -5.33 1.12 -12.86
N ASP A 56 -4.88 0.32 -11.90
CA ASP A 56 -5.72 -0.23 -10.84
C ASP A 56 -6.17 0.82 -9.81
N LEU A 57 -5.66 2.05 -9.90
CA LEU A 57 -6.05 3.20 -9.08
C LEU A 57 -6.52 4.37 -9.97
N PHE A 58 -5.94 5.56 -9.78
CA PHE A 58 -6.38 6.78 -10.46
C PHE A 58 -5.92 6.86 -11.93
N GLY A 59 -5.05 5.95 -12.39
CA GLY A 59 -4.73 5.83 -13.82
C GLY A 59 -5.94 5.36 -14.66
N ARG A 60 -6.90 4.63 -14.08
CA ARG A 60 -8.13 4.22 -14.75
C ARG A 60 -9.27 3.89 -13.78
N GLU A 61 -9.09 2.92 -12.85
CA GLU A 61 -10.22 2.30 -12.15
C GLU A 61 -10.95 3.25 -11.20
N LEU A 62 -10.25 4.19 -10.57
CA LEU A 62 -10.81 5.21 -9.68
C LEU A 62 -11.16 6.54 -10.39
N THR A 63 -11.11 6.55 -11.71
CA THR A 63 -11.50 7.69 -12.57
C THR A 63 -12.53 7.22 -13.59
N ALA A 64 -12.11 6.91 -14.82
CA ALA A 64 -12.96 6.54 -15.94
C ALA A 64 -13.29 5.03 -16.02
N GLY A 65 -12.80 4.20 -15.08
CA GLY A 65 -12.99 2.75 -15.07
C GLY A 65 -14.16 2.30 -14.19
N THR A 66 -13.84 1.57 -13.13
CA THR A 66 -14.83 0.95 -12.23
C THR A 66 -15.80 1.97 -11.62
N LEU A 67 -15.34 3.16 -11.20
CA LEU A 67 -16.22 4.16 -10.58
C LEU A 67 -17.23 4.71 -11.59
N ASP A 68 -16.81 5.07 -12.79
CA ASP A 68 -17.70 5.59 -13.82
C ASP A 68 -18.67 4.51 -14.33
N ALA A 69 -18.21 3.25 -14.39
CA ALA A 69 -19.07 2.12 -14.71
C ALA A 69 -20.16 1.90 -13.64
N LEU A 70 -19.82 1.97 -12.35
CA LEU A 70 -20.79 1.91 -11.24
C LEU A 70 -21.75 3.09 -11.24
N ALA A 71 -21.24 4.29 -11.56
CA ALA A 71 -22.05 5.50 -11.69
C ALA A 71 -22.90 5.53 -12.98
N GLN A 72 -22.70 4.58 -13.89
CA GLN A 72 -23.36 4.51 -15.23
C GLN A 72 -23.16 5.78 -16.06
N ASN A 73 -21.98 6.39 -15.94
CA ASN A 73 -21.62 7.63 -16.65
C ASN A 73 -21.41 7.39 -18.16
N TYR A 74 -21.26 6.14 -18.60
CA TYR A 74 -21.15 5.74 -20.01
C TYR A 74 -21.80 4.37 -20.23
N THR A 75 -21.97 4.00 -21.50
CA THR A 75 -22.43 2.66 -21.89
C THR A 75 -21.29 1.88 -22.54
N VAL A 76 -21.21 0.58 -22.25
CA VAL A 76 -20.21 -0.29 -22.89
C VAL A 76 -20.77 -0.92 -24.17
N ASP A 77 -19.93 -1.00 -25.19
CA ASP A 77 -20.23 -1.71 -26.45
C ASP A 77 -20.45 -3.21 -26.21
N VAL A 78 -21.04 -3.88 -27.19
CA VAL A 78 -21.27 -5.34 -27.16
C VAL A 78 -19.96 -6.13 -27.02
N ASN A 79 -18.87 -5.62 -27.52
CA ASN A 79 -17.56 -6.27 -27.42
C ASN A 79 -16.90 -6.14 -26.04
N ASP A 80 -17.23 -5.09 -25.29
CA ASP A 80 -16.75 -4.81 -23.91
C ASP A 80 -15.35 -5.42 -23.58
N PRO A 81 -14.28 -4.96 -24.22
CA PRO A 81 -12.95 -5.58 -24.05
C PRO A 81 -12.43 -5.45 -22.60
N TRP A 82 -12.94 -4.47 -21.87
CA TRP A 82 -12.57 -4.20 -20.46
C TRP A 82 -13.48 -4.90 -19.45
N ARG A 83 -14.50 -5.61 -19.89
CA ARG A 83 -15.42 -6.35 -19.02
C ARG A 83 -16.09 -5.48 -17.95
N TYR A 84 -16.54 -4.27 -18.29
CA TYR A 84 -17.26 -3.38 -17.37
C TYR A 84 -18.77 -3.62 -17.34
N ARG A 85 -19.33 -4.36 -18.31
CA ARG A 85 -20.77 -4.64 -18.35
C ARG A 85 -21.30 -5.26 -17.06
N PRO A 86 -20.67 -6.29 -16.46
CA PRO A 86 -21.10 -6.81 -15.17
C PRO A 86 -21.03 -5.76 -14.04
N THR A 87 -20.04 -4.90 -14.06
CA THR A 87 -19.90 -3.77 -13.10
C THR A 87 -21.09 -2.81 -13.21
N MET A 88 -21.45 -2.40 -14.43
CA MET A 88 -22.62 -1.55 -14.69
C MET A 88 -23.94 -2.19 -14.28
N GLN A 89 -24.02 -3.51 -14.33
CA GLN A 89 -25.18 -4.29 -13.90
C GLN A 89 -25.16 -4.59 -12.39
N TYR A 90 -24.19 -4.02 -11.64
CA TYR A 90 -24.00 -4.28 -10.20
C TYR A 90 -23.83 -5.76 -9.86
N ASN A 91 -23.27 -6.55 -10.81
CA ASN A 91 -22.92 -7.94 -10.57
C ASN A 91 -21.60 -8.04 -9.79
N TYR A 92 -21.69 -7.88 -8.48
CA TYR A 92 -20.54 -7.89 -7.57
C TYR A 92 -19.89 -9.26 -7.41
N GLN A 93 -20.48 -10.33 -7.96
CA GLN A 93 -19.91 -11.68 -7.97
C GLN A 93 -19.14 -11.99 -9.26
N ASP A 94 -19.11 -11.07 -10.23
CA ASP A 94 -18.32 -11.23 -11.42
C ASP A 94 -16.81 -11.24 -11.11
N GLN A 95 -16.08 -12.19 -11.71
CA GLN A 95 -14.65 -12.37 -11.42
C GLN A 95 -13.79 -11.13 -11.76
N TYR A 96 -14.14 -10.40 -12.82
CA TYR A 96 -13.40 -9.20 -13.21
C TYR A 96 -13.68 -8.04 -12.27
N PHE A 97 -14.94 -7.90 -11.81
CA PHE A 97 -15.27 -6.94 -10.77
C PHE A 97 -14.54 -7.26 -9.47
N MET A 98 -14.57 -8.51 -9.02
CA MET A 98 -13.88 -8.92 -7.77
C MET A 98 -12.38 -8.68 -7.85
N SER A 99 -11.74 -9.00 -8.99
CA SER A 99 -10.31 -8.75 -9.18
C SER A 99 -9.97 -7.26 -9.05
N ARG A 100 -10.71 -6.38 -9.76
CA ARG A 100 -10.51 -4.93 -9.69
C ARG A 100 -10.73 -4.38 -8.29
N ARG A 101 -11.81 -4.80 -7.64
CA ARG A 101 -12.09 -4.45 -6.24
C ARG A 101 -10.90 -4.76 -5.34
N ASP A 102 -10.34 -5.96 -5.47
CA ASP A 102 -9.23 -6.42 -4.64
C ASP A 102 -7.94 -5.67 -4.96
N GLU A 103 -7.70 -5.34 -6.24
CA GLU A 103 -6.56 -4.53 -6.68
C GLU A 103 -6.65 -3.09 -6.17
N ILE A 104 -7.84 -2.46 -6.26
CA ILE A 104 -8.09 -1.13 -5.69
C ILE A 104 -7.82 -1.14 -4.17
N TRP A 105 -8.39 -2.11 -3.45
CA TRP A 105 -8.18 -2.25 -2.00
C TRP A 105 -6.70 -2.35 -1.64
N LYS A 106 -5.99 -3.29 -2.25
CA LYS A 106 -4.56 -3.51 -2.03
C LYS A 106 -3.73 -2.29 -2.41
N GLY A 107 -4.07 -1.65 -3.51
CA GLY A 107 -3.36 -0.49 -4.03
C GLY A 107 -3.47 0.72 -3.11
N LEU A 108 -4.65 1.05 -2.63
CA LEU A 108 -4.87 2.16 -1.69
C LEU A 108 -4.19 1.89 -0.34
N TYR A 109 -4.31 0.67 0.21
CA TYR A 109 -3.60 0.33 1.45
C TYR A 109 -2.08 0.27 1.29
N ASN A 110 -1.56 -0.01 0.10
CA ASN A 110 -0.13 0.12 -0.18
C ASN A 110 0.33 1.58 -0.03
N VAL A 111 -0.43 2.54 -0.56
CA VAL A 111 -0.11 3.97 -0.38
C VAL A 111 -0.22 4.37 1.09
N VAL A 112 -1.25 3.93 1.81
CA VAL A 112 -1.40 4.17 3.26
C VAL A 112 -0.21 3.62 4.05
N ALA A 113 0.25 2.41 3.73
CA ALA A 113 1.42 1.79 4.39
C ALA A 113 2.70 2.61 4.15
N ASN A 114 2.93 3.08 2.90
CA ASN A 114 4.07 3.93 2.59
C ASN A 114 3.98 5.29 3.28
N ALA A 115 2.81 5.90 3.35
CA ALA A 115 2.59 7.14 4.09
C ALA A 115 2.90 6.97 5.58
N ASN A 116 2.43 5.87 6.19
CA ASN A 116 2.75 5.55 7.58
C ASN A 116 4.25 5.36 7.79
N LEU A 117 4.93 4.68 6.87
CA LEU A 117 6.37 4.47 6.93
C LEU A 117 7.16 5.79 6.90
N ILE A 118 6.76 6.75 6.06
CA ILE A 118 7.32 8.10 6.05
C ILE A 118 7.07 8.78 7.40
N LEU A 119 5.83 8.78 7.89
CA LEU A 119 5.43 9.45 9.12
C LEU A 119 6.12 8.90 10.37
N GLU A 120 6.41 7.60 10.42
CA GLU A 120 7.17 6.98 11.51
C GLU A 120 8.64 7.42 11.56
N ASN A 121 9.20 7.87 10.43
CA ASN A 121 10.63 8.22 10.33
C ASN A 121 10.90 9.73 10.27
N VAL A 122 9.97 10.53 9.76
CA VAL A 122 10.21 11.93 9.40
C VAL A 122 10.52 12.80 10.64
N ASP A 123 9.83 12.60 11.76
CA ASP A 123 10.00 13.43 12.96
C ASP A 123 11.37 13.22 13.62
N ALA A 124 11.82 11.97 13.71
CA ALA A 124 13.11 11.63 14.28
C ALA A 124 14.30 12.12 13.42
N LYS A 125 14.05 12.43 12.16
CA LYS A 125 15.06 12.82 11.17
C LYS A 125 14.88 14.26 10.64
N LYS A 126 14.14 15.09 11.39
CA LYS A 126 13.85 16.49 11.02
C LYS A 126 15.11 17.30 10.66
N ASN A 127 16.23 17.01 11.30
CA ASN A 127 17.52 17.68 11.07
C ASN A 127 18.12 17.43 9.68
N LEU A 128 17.65 16.44 8.94
CA LEU A 128 18.09 16.18 7.56
C LEU A 128 17.52 17.17 6.54
N PHE A 129 16.39 17.79 6.88
CA PHE A 129 15.62 18.62 5.95
C PHE A 129 16.07 20.07 5.93
N LYS A 130 16.02 20.67 4.74
CA LYS A 130 16.33 22.09 4.52
C LYS A 130 15.07 22.90 4.28
N GLY A 131 15.06 24.13 4.76
CA GLY A 131 13.94 25.05 4.57
C GLY A 131 12.62 24.46 5.07
N VAL A 132 11.61 24.45 4.24
CA VAL A 132 10.26 23.95 4.53
C VAL A 132 10.01 22.49 4.11
N ASN A 133 11.07 21.79 3.69
CA ASN A 133 10.90 20.45 3.10
C ASN A 133 10.41 19.41 4.11
N TYR A 134 10.73 19.55 5.40
CA TYR A 134 10.17 18.69 6.44
C TYR A 134 8.64 18.82 6.52
N GLU A 135 8.14 20.04 6.55
CA GLU A 135 6.70 20.31 6.62
C GLU A 135 5.98 19.83 5.36
N LEU A 136 6.61 19.98 4.18
CA LEU A 136 6.07 19.47 2.91
C LEU A 136 5.96 17.95 2.91
N VAL A 137 7.05 17.24 3.17
CA VAL A 137 7.07 15.76 3.18
C VAL A 137 6.07 15.21 4.19
N LYS A 138 6.05 15.77 5.40
CA LYS A 138 5.11 15.35 6.44
C LYS A 138 3.66 15.66 6.06
N GLY A 139 3.40 16.84 5.53
CA GLY A 139 2.07 17.28 5.10
C GLY A 139 1.54 16.42 3.96
N GLU A 140 2.35 16.12 2.94
CA GLU A 140 1.98 15.25 1.83
C GLU A 140 1.69 13.81 2.28
N ALA A 141 2.51 13.25 3.16
CA ALA A 141 2.27 11.92 3.70
C ALA A 141 0.95 11.85 4.51
N LEU A 142 0.64 12.88 5.32
CA LEU A 142 -0.62 12.97 6.04
C LEU A 142 -1.82 13.12 5.09
N ALA A 143 -1.70 13.96 4.08
CA ALA A 143 -2.75 14.19 3.08
C ALA A 143 -3.04 12.92 2.27
N MET A 144 -2.00 12.22 1.80
CA MET A 144 -2.13 10.97 1.06
C MET A 144 -2.78 9.87 1.90
N ARG A 145 -2.38 9.75 3.16
CA ARG A 145 -3.00 8.80 4.09
C ARG A 145 -4.49 9.08 4.29
N ALA A 146 -4.85 10.34 4.51
CA ALA A 146 -6.24 10.74 4.68
C ALA A 146 -7.06 10.52 3.40
N TYR A 147 -6.51 10.89 2.24
CA TYR A 147 -7.15 10.72 0.93
C TYR A 147 -7.44 9.26 0.61
N CYS A 148 -6.44 8.39 0.76
CA CYS A 148 -6.63 6.96 0.50
C CYS A 148 -7.61 6.30 1.49
N HIS A 149 -7.58 6.67 2.78
CA HIS A 149 -8.57 6.16 3.73
C HIS A 149 -9.98 6.66 3.41
N PHE A 150 -10.13 7.90 2.95
CA PHE A 150 -11.44 8.43 2.55
C PHE A 150 -12.00 7.68 1.33
N ASP A 151 -11.16 7.39 0.33
CA ASP A 151 -11.58 6.59 -0.82
C ASP A 151 -11.91 5.14 -0.44
N LEU A 152 -11.12 4.51 0.41
CA LEU A 152 -11.44 3.21 0.96
C LEU A 152 -12.79 3.22 1.69
N LEU A 153 -13.04 4.24 2.51
CA LEU A 153 -14.30 4.39 3.24
C LEU A 153 -15.49 4.52 2.28
N ARG A 154 -15.37 5.40 1.26
CA ARG A 154 -16.45 5.61 0.27
C ARG A 154 -16.79 4.35 -0.54
N LEU A 155 -15.77 3.54 -0.85
CA LEU A 155 -15.90 2.39 -1.73
C LEU A 155 -16.29 1.11 -1.01
N PHE A 156 -15.87 0.95 0.23
CA PHE A 156 -15.93 -0.35 0.92
C PHE A 156 -16.75 -0.34 2.22
N ALA A 157 -17.13 0.82 2.73
CA ALA A 157 -17.98 0.93 3.90
C ALA A 157 -19.44 1.20 3.53
N GLY A 158 -20.34 0.96 4.47
CA GLY A 158 -21.72 1.41 4.36
C GLY A 158 -21.83 2.92 4.38
N SER A 159 -22.91 3.45 3.79
CA SER A 159 -23.17 4.89 3.82
C SER A 159 -23.45 5.35 5.25
N TYR A 160 -22.74 6.33 5.74
CA TYR A 160 -22.98 6.97 7.05
C TYR A 160 -24.40 7.50 7.21
N ALA A 161 -25.01 7.96 6.12
CA ALA A 161 -26.40 8.45 6.14
C ALA A 161 -27.42 7.33 6.41
N VAL A 162 -27.07 6.09 6.06
CA VAL A 162 -27.96 4.91 6.21
C VAL A 162 -27.71 4.20 7.54
N ASP A 163 -26.45 4.00 7.90
CA ASP A 163 -26.06 3.31 9.14
C ASP A 163 -24.82 3.96 9.76
N LYS A 164 -25.06 4.80 10.78
CA LYS A 164 -23.99 5.48 11.53
C LYS A 164 -23.17 4.54 12.40
N SER A 165 -23.72 3.37 12.75
CA SER A 165 -23.06 2.36 13.58
C SER A 165 -22.39 1.25 12.76
N GLY A 166 -22.49 1.31 11.44
CA GLY A 166 -21.96 0.34 10.51
C GLY A 166 -20.45 0.16 10.62
N LYS A 167 -19.98 -1.00 10.17
CA LYS A 167 -18.54 -1.23 10.07
C LYS A 167 -17.96 -0.39 8.94
N GLY A 168 -16.91 0.37 9.25
CA GLY A 168 -16.13 1.14 8.29
C GLY A 168 -15.03 0.29 7.63
N ILE A 169 -13.85 0.84 7.65
CA ILE A 169 -12.62 0.22 7.11
C ILE A 169 -11.58 0.10 8.22
N PRO A 170 -10.55 -0.76 8.06
CA PRO A 170 -9.38 -0.73 8.91
C PRO A 170 -8.66 0.63 8.81
N TYR A 171 -8.76 1.47 9.83
CA TYR A 171 -8.05 2.75 9.86
C TYR A 171 -6.65 2.56 10.46
N THR A 172 -5.62 2.61 9.60
CA THR A 172 -4.23 2.34 9.98
C THR A 172 -3.39 3.60 10.05
N THR A 173 -2.70 3.81 11.17
CA THR A 173 -1.81 4.96 11.39
C THR A 173 -0.36 4.57 11.64
N SER A 174 -0.06 3.27 11.56
CA SER A 174 1.29 2.72 11.69
C SER A 174 1.55 1.68 10.59
N PHE A 175 2.82 1.50 10.24
CA PHE A 175 3.25 0.42 9.36
C PHE A 175 3.24 -0.90 10.13
N SER A 176 2.39 -1.84 9.75
CA SER A 176 2.25 -3.13 10.42
C SER A 176 1.86 -4.24 9.44
N ASN A 177 2.43 -5.42 9.64
CA ASN A 177 2.04 -6.64 8.94
C ASN A 177 0.79 -7.33 9.55
N LYS A 178 0.25 -6.77 10.64
CA LYS A 178 -0.96 -7.28 11.27
C LYS A 178 -2.18 -6.58 10.68
N THR A 179 -3.20 -7.34 10.34
CA THR A 179 -4.48 -6.79 9.92
C THR A 179 -5.12 -6.06 11.11
N PRO A 180 -5.35 -4.74 11.02
CA PRO A 180 -6.00 -4.00 12.09
C PRO A 180 -7.51 -4.33 12.13
N GLU A 181 -8.13 -4.07 13.29
CA GLU A 181 -9.57 -4.21 13.44
C GLU A 181 -10.32 -3.16 12.60
N MET A 182 -11.49 -3.56 12.09
CA MET A 182 -12.40 -2.61 11.44
C MET A 182 -12.94 -1.63 12.47
N LYS A 183 -12.82 -0.33 12.18
CA LYS A 183 -13.44 0.72 12.97
C LYS A 183 -14.84 1.02 12.45
N LYS A 184 -15.66 1.65 13.29
CA LYS A 184 -16.98 2.15 12.88
C LYS A 184 -16.84 3.39 11.98
N VAL A 185 -17.91 3.74 11.28
CA VAL A 185 -17.99 4.89 10.34
C VAL A 185 -18.25 6.21 11.09
N GLU A 186 -17.96 6.28 12.37
CA GLU A 186 -18.16 7.50 13.19
C GLU A 186 -17.25 8.64 12.76
#